data_96b8d146a8617a54cd0eb7f80b3430f2
#
_entry.id   96b8d146a8617a54cd0eb7f80b3430f2
#
_cell.length_a   1.000
_cell.length_b   1.000
_cell.length_c   1.000
_cell.angle_alpha   90.00
_cell.angle_beta   90.00
_cell.angle_gamma   90.00
#
_symmetry.space_group_name_H-M   'P 1'
#
loop_
_entity.id
_entity.type
_entity.pdbx_description
1 polymer ?
#
loop_
_entity_poly.entity_id
_entity_poly.type
_entity_poly.pdbx_seq_one_letter_code
_entity_poly.pdbx_strand_id
1 'polypeptide(L)'
;QMWQFVEGVRGINDACKTAGADEFINKLPNGIHTKLGKAGNTISVGQKQRISIARGLLRNTPIIILDEPTAALDPKTENKLIARLKGASKGKLFVIIAHRLSTVKAADQIIFIENGKIEDVGSHDELMLKKNGRYRHFVNLQNQ
;
A
#
# COMPACT_ATOMS: atom_id res chain seq x y z
N GLN A 1 -13.75 -6.79 -26.58
CA GLN A 1 -14.10 -7.06 -25.17
C GLN A 1 -14.62 -5.76 -24.57
N MET A 2 -15.92 -5.73 -24.42
CA MET A 2 -16.66 -4.58 -23.91
C MET A 2 -16.54 -4.57 -22.39
N TRP A 3 -15.86 -3.58 -21.84
CA TRP A 3 -15.75 -3.36 -20.41
C TRP A 3 -17.14 -3.00 -19.87
N GLN A 4 -17.62 -3.73 -18.86
CA GLN A 4 -18.91 -3.43 -18.21
C GLN A 4 -18.81 -2.10 -17.46
N PHE A 5 -19.32 -1.04 -18.08
CA PHE A 5 -19.14 0.34 -17.63
C PHE A 5 -19.96 0.74 -16.38
N VAL A 6 -20.92 -0.05 -15.95
CA VAL A 6 -21.87 0.35 -14.88
C VAL A 6 -21.45 -0.14 -13.48
N GLU A 7 -20.80 -1.28 -13.34
CA GLU A 7 -20.12 -1.67 -12.10
C GLU A 7 -18.82 -0.87 -11.90
N GLY A 8 -18.26 -0.34 -12.98
CA GLY A 8 -16.99 0.35 -13.01
C GLY A 8 -16.92 1.62 -12.16
N VAL A 9 -17.97 2.43 -12.08
CA VAL A 9 -17.87 3.74 -11.38
C VAL A 9 -17.87 3.59 -9.87
N ARG A 10 -18.64 2.65 -9.29
CA ARG A 10 -18.57 2.34 -7.86
C ARG A 10 -17.22 1.75 -7.51
N GLY A 11 -16.75 0.78 -8.30
CA GLY A 11 -15.44 0.17 -8.11
C GLY A 11 -14.28 1.17 -8.19
N ILE A 12 -14.33 2.15 -9.11
CA ILE A 12 -13.31 3.20 -9.23
C ILE A 12 -13.29 4.09 -7.97
N ASN A 13 -14.45 4.54 -7.51
CA ASN A 13 -14.53 5.38 -6.33
C ASN A 13 -14.05 4.64 -5.07
N ASP A 14 -14.41 3.38 -4.91
CA ASP A 14 -13.99 2.56 -3.77
C ASP A 14 -12.48 2.28 -3.81
N ALA A 15 -11.94 1.98 -4.98
CA ALA A 15 -10.50 1.81 -5.17
C ALA A 15 -9.73 3.11 -4.88
N CYS A 16 -10.24 4.27 -5.34
CA CYS A 16 -9.65 5.58 -5.05
C CYS A 16 -9.69 5.90 -3.55
N LYS A 17 -10.81 5.62 -2.87
CA LYS A 17 -10.92 5.78 -1.41
C LYS A 17 -9.95 4.90 -0.66
N THR A 18 -9.88 3.62 -1.01
CA THR A 18 -8.96 2.67 -0.39
C THR A 18 -7.50 3.10 -0.58
N ALA A 19 -7.13 3.55 -1.78
CA ALA A 19 -5.80 4.06 -2.07
C ALA A 19 -5.54 5.49 -1.54
N GLY A 20 -6.54 6.18 -0.98
CA GLY A 20 -6.44 7.56 -0.54
C GLY A 20 -6.29 8.56 -1.69
N ALA A 21 -6.60 8.16 -2.91
CA ALA A 21 -6.52 9.01 -4.10
C ALA A 21 -7.69 10.01 -4.19
N ASP A 22 -8.82 9.69 -3.59
CA ASP A 22 -10.02 10.55 -3.52
C ASP A 22 -9.71 11.92 -2.91
N GLU A 23 -8.84 11.99 -1.92
CA GLU A 23 -8.49 13.22 -1.19
C GLU A 23 -7.93 14.32 -2.11
N PHE A 24 -7.20 13.97 -3.16
CA PHE A 24 -6.69 14.94 -4.12
C PHE A 24 -7.44 14.94 -5.44
N ILE A 25 -8.00 13.81 -5.89
CA ILE A 25 -8.79 13.72 -7.12
C ILE A 25 -9.98 14.67 -7.05
N ASN A 26 -10.67 14.73 -5.92
CA ASN A 26 -11.82 15.63 -5.71
C ASN A 26 -11.47 17.12 -5.77
N LYS A 27 -10.18 17.46 -5.66
CA LYS A 27 -9.66 18.83 -5.78
C LYS A 27 -9.22 19.20 -7.19
N LEU A 28 -9.17 18.22 -8.11
CA LEU A 28 -8.83 18.47 -9.51
C LEU A 28 -10.01 19.13 -10.25
N PRO A 29 -9.75 19.97 -11.27
CA PRO A 29 -10.79 20.76 -11.96
C PRO A 29 -11.98 19.95 -12.47
N ASN A 30 -11.72 18.72 -12.95
CA ASN A 30 -12.75 17.80 -13.47
C ASN A 30 -12.79 16.49 -12.66
N GLY A 31 -12.34 16.51 -11.40
CA GLY A 31 -12.27 15.32 -10.55
C GLY A 31 -11.61 14.13 -11.26
N ILE A 32 -12.28 12.98 -11.25
CA ILE A 32 -11.81 11.73 -11.87
C ILE A 32 -11.65 11.82 -13.40
N HIS A 33 -12.33 12.77 -14.05
CA HIS A 33 -12.26 13.01 -15.50
C HIS A 33 -11.14 13.98 -15.89
N THR A 34 -10.35 14.47 -14.94
CA THR A 34 -9.23 15.36 -15.21
C THR A 34 -8.18 14.65 -16.07
N LYS A 35 -7.90 15.22 -17.24
CA LYS A 35 -6.79 14.76 -18.07
C LYS A 35 -5.47 15.17 -17.42
N LEU A 36 -4.65 14.20 -17.03
CA LEU A 36 -3.31 14.46 -16.53
C LEU A 36 -2.40 14.78 -17.73
N GLY A 37 -1.55 15.79 -17.57
CA GLY A 37 -0.60 16.20 -18.61
C GLY A 37 0.38 15.10 -18.99
N LYS A 38 1.14 15.31 -20.08
CA LYS A 38 2.17 14.37 -20.53
C LYS A 38 3.06 13.97 -19.36
N ALA A 39 3.23 12.66 -19.14
CA ALA A 39 3.96 12.07 -18.01
C ALA A 39 3.37 12.36 -16.60
N GLY A 40 2.12 12.82 -16.50
CA GLY A 40 1.45 13.06 -15.21
C GLY A 40 2.09 14.18 -14.38
N ASN A 41 2.69 15.20 -15.03
CA ASN A 41 3.47 16.25 -14.37
C ASN A 41 2.66 17.20 -13.48
N THR A 42 1.32 17.13 -13.52
CA THR A 42 0.43 17.95 -12.71
C THR A 42 0.14 17.40 -11.32
N ILE A 43 0.67 16.22 -10.99
CA ILE A 43 0.47 15.54 -9.70
C ILE A 43 1.80 15.07 -9.09
N SER A 44 1.87 15.04 -7.75
CA SER A 44 3.07 14.60 -7.02
C SER A 44 3.37 13.11 -7.22
N VAL A 45 4.60 12.69 -6.87
CA VAL A 45 5.01 11.27 -6.91
C VAL A 45 4.11 10.43 -6.01
N GLY A 46 3.82 10.88 -4.79
CA GLY A 46 2.91 10.17 -3.87
C GLY A 46 1.46 10.11 -4.38
N GLN A 47 1.00 11.11 -5.15
CA GLN A 47 -0.30 11.06 -5.82
C GLN A 47 -0.32 10.04 -6.96
N LYS A 48 0.74 9.99 -7.78
CA LYS A 48 0.91 8.97 -8.83
C LYS A 48 0.91 7.56 -8.23
N GLN A 49 1.61 7.37 -7.13
CA GLN A 49 1.69 6.10 -6.41
C GLN A 49 0.31 5.63 -5.93
N ARG A 50 -0.48 6.52 -5.33
CA ARG A 50 -1.86 6.21 -4.90
C ARG A 50 -2.79 5.88 -6.07
N ILE A 51 -2.65 6.54 -7.22
CA ILE A 51 -3.39 6.15 -8.44
C ILE A 51 -2.98 4.75 -8.91
N SER A 52 -1.69 4.43 -8.89
CA SER A 52 -1.21 3.09 -9.24
C SER A 52 -1.80 2.01 -8.35
N ILE A 53 -1.86 2.26 -7.03
CA ILE A 53 -2.50 1.35 -6.08
C ILE A 53 -4.00 1.20 -6.40
N ALA A 54 -4.72 2.29 -6.64
CA ALA A 54 -6.14 2.26 -7.00
C ALA A 54 -6.39 1.41 -8.27
N ARG A 55 -5.53 1.56 -9.27
CA ARG A 55 -5.58 0.75 -10.50
C ARG A 55 -5.36 -0.74 -10.24
N GLY A 56 -4.46 -1.08 -9.33
CA GLY A 56 -4.25 -2.47 -8.88
C GLY A 56 -5.49 -3.05 -8.19
N LEU A 57 -6.08 -2.27 -7.29
CA LEU A 57 -7.30 -2.66 -6.56
C LEU A 57 -8.51 -2.90 -7.46
N LEU A 58 -8.64 -2.11 -8.53
CA LEU A 58 -9.71 -2.25 -9.53
C LEU A 58 -9.71 -3.59 -10.26
N ARG A 59 -8.55 -4.25 -10.37
CA ARG A 59 -8.46 -5.57 -11.01
C ARG A 59 -9.16 -6.67 -10.22
N ASN A 60 -9.51 -6.41 -8.98
CA ASN A 60 -10.21 -7.33 -8.09
C ASN A 60 -9.59 -8.74 -8.00
N THR A 61 -8.27 -8.82 -8.09
CA THR A 61 -7.52 -10.08 -7.97
C THR A 61 -7.48 -10.55 -6.51
N PRO A 62 -7.42 -11.87 -6.25
CA PRO A 62 -7.31 -12.40 -4.89
C PRO A 62 -5.95 -12.10 -4.23
N ILE A 63 -4.91 -11.89 -5.03
CA ILE A 63 -3.55 -11.55 -4.57
C ILE A 63 -3.16 -10.20 -5.16
N ILE A 64 -2.71 -9.29 -4.32
CA ILE A 64 -2.22 -7.97 -4.69
C ILE A 64 -0.81 -7.80 -4.13
N ILE A 65 0.15 -7.54 -5.01
CA ILE A 65 1.55 -7.30 -4.63
C ILE A 65 1.83 -5.81 -4.75
N LEU A 66 2.31 -5.21 -3.68
CA LEU A 66 2.67 -3.79 -3.59
C LEU A 66 4.16 -3.69 -3.24
N ASP A 67 4.92 -3.10 -4.14
CA ASP A 67 6.35 -2.85 -3.94
C ASP A 67 6.55 -1.41 -3.47
N GLU A 68 7.01 -1.25 -2.23
CA GLU A 68 7.24 0.02 -1.55
C GLU A 68 6.10 1.05 -1.68
N PRO A 69 4.82 0.67 -1.40
CA PRO A 69 3.67 1.51 -1.71
C PRO A 69 3.62 2.83 -0.91
N THR A 70 4.49 3.00 0.07
CA THR A 70 4.52 4.18 0.95
C THR A 70 5.79 5.02 0.81
N ALA A 71 6.72 4.67 -0.09
CA ALA A 71 8.04 5.30 -0.19
C ALA A 71 7.99 6.83 -0.41
N ALA A 72 7.01 7.32 -1.18
CA ALA A 72 6.85 8.75 -1.50
C ALA A 72 5.78 9.45 -0.64
N LEU A 73 5.34 8.84 0.46
CA LEU A 73 4.29 9.37 1.33
C LEU A 73 4.88 9.91 2.64
N ASP A 74 4.25 10.96 3.16
CA ASP A 74 4.49 11.41 4.53
C ASP A 74 3.89 10.40 5.54
N PRO A 75 4.38 10.38 6.80
CA PRO A 75 3.97 9.38 7.79
C PRO A 75 2.46 9.34 8.05
N LYS A 76 1.78 10.49 8.01
CA LYS A 76 0.33 10.57 8.23
C LYS A 76 -0.45 9.91 7.08
N THR A 77 -0.05 10.20 5.84
CA THR A 77 -0.66 9.62 4.64
C THR A 77 -0.35 8.13 4.54
N GLU A 78 0.86 7.70 4.88
CA GLU A 78 1.26 6.30 4.97
C GLU A 78 0.35 5.52 5.93
N ASN A 79 0.23 5.98 7.18
CA ASN A 79 -0.59 5.30 8.19
C ASN A 79 -2.06 5.16 7.75
N LYS A 80 -2.62 6.20 7.13
CA LYS A 80 -3.97 6.15 6.56
C LYS A 80 -4.10 5.11 5.44
N LEU A 81 -3.12 5.07 4.53
CA LEU A 81 -3.12 4.12 3.42
C LEU A 81 -3.08 2.68 3.94
N ILE A 82 -2.16 2.38 4.85
CA ILE A 82 -2.02 1.03 5.42
C ILE A 82 -3.29 0.61 6.15
N ALA A 83 -3.90 1.49 6.95
CA ALA A 83 -5.17 1.20 7.63
C ALA A 83 -6.31 0.91 6.63
N ARG A 84 -6.40 1.67 5.53
CA ARG A 84 -7.40 1.46 4.48
C ARG A 84 -7.18 0.15 3.72
N LEU A 85 -5.92 -0.19 3.39
CA LEU A 85 -5.58 -1.47 2.75
C LEU A 85 -5.93 -2.65 3.67
N LYS A 86 -5.63 -2.54 4.97
CA LYS A 86 -6.01 -3.56 5.96
C LYS A 86 -7.53 -3.72 6.04
N GLY A 87 -8.30 -2.63 6.04
CA GLY A 87 -9.76 -2.67 6.00
C GLY A 87 -10.32 -3.32 4.72
N ALA A 88 -9.61 -3.23 3.61
CA ALA A 88 -10.00 -3.79 2.32
C ALA A 88 -9.47 -5.24 2.09
N SER A 89 -8.76 -5.82 3.05
CA SER A 89 -8.08 -7.12 2.89
C SER A 89 -9.03 -8.33 2.99
N LYS A 90 -10.29 -8.14 3.33
CA LYS A 90 -11.25 -9.25 3.48
C LYS A 90 -11.34 -10.06 2.18
N GLY A 91 -10.96 -11.33 2.23
CA GLY A 91 -10.94 -12.23 1.07
C GLY A 91 -9.81 -12.00 0.08
N LYS A 92 -8.80 -11.19 0.42
CA LYS A 92 -7.64 -10.89 -0.41
C LYS A 92 -6.34 -11.04 0.37
N LEU A 93 -5.30 -11.46 -0.34
CA LEU A 93 -3.93 -11.46 0.17
C LEU A 93 -3.19 -10.23 -0.36
N PHE A 94 -2.74 -9.37 0.56
CA PHE A 94 -1.79 -8.30 0.25
C PHE A 94 -0.38 -8.75 0.59
N VAL A 95 0.49 -8.77 -0.40
CA VAL A 95 1.94 -8.94 -0.23
C VAL A 95 2.58 -7.58 -0.38
N ILE A 96 3.15 -7.06 0.69
CA ILE A 96 3.74 -5.72 0.71
C ILE A 96 5.25 -5.84 0.93
N ILE A 97 6.03 -5.38 -0.04
CA ILE A 97 7.48 -5.24 0.11
C ILE A 97 7.70 -3.86 0.73
N ALA A 98 8.29 -3.81 1.90
CA ALA A 98 8.48 -2.56 2.64
C ALA A 98 9.77 -2.60 3.47
N HIS A 99 10.38 -1.41 3.61
CA HIS A 99 11.50 -1.18 4.52
C HIS A 99 11.17 -0.18 5.63
N ARG A 100 9.99 0.42 5.59
CA ARG A 100 9.50 1.29 6.66
C ARG A 100 8.85 0.47 7.77
N LEU A 101 9.34 0.68 8.98
CA LEU A 101 8.91 -0.08 10.15
C LEU A 101 7.41 0.09 10.45
N SER A 102 6.85 1.27 10.21
CA SER A 102 5.41 1.56 10.33
C SER A 102 4.55 0.63 9.46
N THR A 103 4.95 0.46 8.20
CA THR A 103 4.28 -0.45 7.26
C THR A 103 4.42 -1.90 7.70
N VAL A 104 5.63 -2.32 8.09
CA VAL A 104 5.93 -3.70 8.47
C VAL A 104 5.17 -4.11 9.74
N LYS A 105 5.11 -3.25 10.76
CA LYS A 105 4.39 -3.52 12.02
C LYS A 105 2.88 -3.75 11.84
N ALA A 106 2.30 -3.19 10.79
CA ALA A 106 0.86 -3.31 10.53
C ALA A 106 0.47 -4.63 9.85
N ALA A 107 1.44 -5.43 9.37
CA ALA A 107 1.20 -6.70 8.71
C ALA A 107 0.75 -7.78 9.70
N ASP A 108 -0.16 -8.66 9.26
CA ASP A 108 -0.59 -9.82 10.05
C ASP A 108 0.52 -10.87 10.14
N GLN A 109 1.34 -10.99 9.08
CA GLN A 109 2.52 -11.86 9.02
C GLN A 109 3.67 -11.12 8.33
N ILE A 110 4.86 -11.26 8.88
CA ILE A 110 6.11 -10.71 8.38
C ILE A 110 6.99 -11.87 7.94
N ILE A 111 7.58 -11.76 6.75
CA ILE A 111 8.64 -12.62 6.26
C ILE A 111 9.88 -11.75 6.17
N PHE A 112 10.83 -11.94 7.09
CA PHE A 112 12.07 -11.19 7.11
C PHE A 112 13.14 -11.93 6.31
N ILE A 113 13.67 -11.26 5.28
CA ILE A 113 14.65 -11.83 4.36
C ILE A 113 15.96 -11.07 4.51
N GLU A 114 17.05 -11.79 4.71
CA GLU A 114 18.41 -11.25 4.74
C GLU A 114 19.34 -12.15 3.93
N ASN A 115 20.22 -11.57 3.13
CA ASN A 115 21.17 -12.30 2.27
C ASN A 115 20.52 -13.41 1.40
N GLY A 116 19.31 -13.14 0.89
CA GLY A 116 18.56 -14.06 0.04
C GLY A 116 17.93 -15.26 0.76
N LYS A 117 17.91 -15.24 2.10
CA LYS A 117 17.33 -16.32 2.94
C LYS A 117 16.22 -15.76 3.82
N ILE A 118 15.23 -16.59 4.09
CA ILE A 118 14.21 -16.30 5.09
C ILE A 118 14.81 -16.56 6.47
N GLU A 119 14.97 -15.50 7.26
CA GLU A 119 15.58 -15.56 8.60
C GLU A 119 14.50 -15.64 9.70
N ASP A 120 13.39 -14.91 9.52
CA ASP A 120 12.30 -14.89 10.49
C ASP A 120 10.94 -14.86 9.80
N VAL A 121 9.94 -15.55 10.40
CA VAL A 121 8.54 -15.52 9.98
C VAL A 121 7.66 -15.43 11.22
N GLY A 122 6.68 -14.54 11.22
CA GLY A 122 5.71 -14.35 12.30
C GLY A 122 5.10 -12.96 12.32
N SER A 123 4.25 -12.66 13.29
CA SER A 123 3.77 -11.30 13.55
C SER A 123 4.86 -10.42 14.18
N HIS A 124 4.65 -9.10 14.19
CA HIS A 124 5.59 -8.18 14.84
C HIS A 124 5.88 -8.59 16.29
N ASP A 125 4.83 -8.85 17.07
CA ASP A 125 4.97 -9.16 18.49
C ASP A 125 5.70 -10.48 18.73
N GLU A 126 5.38 -11.54 17.97
CA GLU A 126 6.09 -12.83 18.03
C GLU A 126 7.57 -12.67 17.72
N LEU A 127 7.89 -11.92 16.67
CA LEU A 127 9.28 -11.72 16.25
C LEU A 127 10.07 -10.85 17.23
N MET A 128 9.44 -9.90 17.90
CA MET A 128 10.06 -9.09 18.95
C MET A 128 10.37 -9.88 20.21
N LEU A 129 9.69 -10.99 20.48
CA LEU A 129 9.97 -11.89 21.61
C LEU A 129 11.21 -12.77 21.37
N LYS A 130 11.60 -13.00 20.12
CA LYS A 130 12.79 -13.80 19.80
C LYS A 130 14.07 -13.10 20.25
N LYS A 131 14.76 -13.62 21.28
CA LYS A 131 15.95 -12.98 21.88
C LYS A 131 17.07 -12.70 20.85
N ASN A 132 17.31 -13.61 19.92
CA ASN A 132 18.34 -13.53 18.88
C ASN A 132 17.75 -13.39 17.48
N GLY A 133 16.50 -12.91 17.35
CA GLY A 133 15.82 -12.74 16.06
C GLY A 133 16.45 -11.64 15.22
N ARG A 134 16.68 -11.92 13.93
CA ARG A 134 17.22 -10.93 12.96
C ARG A 134 16.28 -9.76 12.77
N TYR A 135 14.97 -10.03 12.71
CA TYR A 135 13.96 -8.98 12.65
C TYR A 135 14.01 -8.04 13.87
N ARG A 136 14.12 -8.60 15.09
CA ARG A 136 14.26 -7.79 16.31
C ARG A 136 15.49 -6.90 16.28
N HIS A 137 16.62 -7.42 15.80
CA HIS A 137 17.84 -6.64 15.64
C HIS A 137 17.64 -5.48 14.66
N PHE A 138 17.04 -5.74 13.51
CA PHE A 138 16.67 -4.72 12.52
C PHE A 138 15.79 -3.63 13.12
N VAL A 139 14.73 -4.00 13.86
CA VAL A 139 13.82 -3.03 14.52
C VAL A 139 14.57 -2.15 15.51
N ASN A 140 15.46 -2.73 16.32
CA ASN A 140 16.24 -1.99 17.32
C ASN A 140 17.20 -0.97 16.67
N LEU A 141 17.79 -1.30 15.51
CA LEU A 141 18.64 -0.38 14.77
C LEU A 141 17.86 0.81 14.18
N GLN A 142 16.61 0.60 13.76
CA GLN A 142 15.78 1.68 13.21
C GLN A 142 15.20 2.62 14.27
N ASN A 143 15.21 2.24 15.53
CA ASN A 143 14.71 3.06 16.65
C ASN A 143 15.82 3.87 17.34
N GLN A 144 17.07 3.79 16.87
CA GLN A 144 18.20 4.63 17.31
C GLN A 144 18.33 5.88 16.44
#